data_1f24382e1bc6a5f02b5119a1442fb1a7
#
_entry.id   1f24382e1bc6a5f02b5119a1442fb1a7
#
_cell.length_a   1.000
_cell.length_b   1.000
_cell.length_c   1.000
_cell.angle_alpha   90.00
_cell.angle_beta   90.00
_cell.angle_gamma   90.00
#
_symmetry.space_group_name_H-M   'P 1'
#
loop_
_entity.id
_entity.type
_entity.pdbx_description
1 polymer ?
#
loop_
_entity_poly.entity_id
_entity_poly.type
_entity_poly.pdbx_seq_one_letter_code
_entity_poly.pdbx_strand_id
1 'polypeptide(L)'
;MNALTQNWLVRKPPVATKNGIVASQNGVAAKIGAEILAAGGSAVDAVVATAFALSVREPWNSGLGGTGFLVVHPAGATRAEVVDFGPVAPMGLDPALFPLMEEKRTELFTWARVVDDRNIHGPLSFAIPSAVRGYAQAVERFGRLPWRDLVAPAVALAKEGLPIDWYVTLKVANAASELRLYDESRRIYLPDDLPPVAPANGAPPSLVQGRLADTLARLAQEGPEDLYTGDIAAAIVADTRAAGGVMTVEDLANCRPRIVPTLDLSYRGFTFEAARGLSAAPTLADVLDRLEGKSFAKRPDANYFEAVVEALRQAYAARLEGLGDTEPPAESCTTHITAVDREGGIAALTTTLLSSFGSRYVLPQSGILMNNGVMWFDPTPGQPNSIGPGKRALTNMCPLIVARDGRPRFGVGASGGRRILASVLQMASFVVDFGMSPEEAAHHPRVDVSGQDGVAIDRRLSEAVIDRLFVQHGARVVEHTVWPQQFACPNMVMRGDDGTNHGISDVMSPWSAAVAEPGSPG
;
A
#
# COMPACT_ATOMS: atom_id res chain seq x y z
N MET A 1 -15.66 -26.63 -11.05
CA MET A 1 -15.18 -25.40 -11.73
C MET A 1 -16.27 -24.37 -11.58
N ASN A 2 -16.02 -23.29 -10.87
CA ASN A 2 -16.96 -22.18 -10.87
C ASN A 2 -16.95 -21.55 -12.26
N ALA A 3 -18.15 -21.32 -12.83
CA ALA A 3 -18.27 -20.66 -14.11
C ALA A 3 -17.68 -19.24 -14.00
N LEU A 4 -16.87 -18.86 -14.99
CA LEU A 4 -16.31 -17.53 -15.06
C LEU A 4 -17.42 -16.51 -15.29
N THR A 5 -17.44 -15.48 -14.48
CA THR A 5 -18.37 -14.36 -14.67
C THR A 5 -17.76 -13.22 -15.50
N GLN A 6 -16.43 -13.24 -15.69
CA GLN A 6 -15.71 -12.21 -16.42
C GLN A 6 -14.90 -12.85 -17.57
N ASN A 7 -15.12 -12.36 -18.76
CA ASN A 7 -14.42 -12.80 -19.97
C ASN A 7 -13.60 -11.62 -20.54
N TRP A 8 -12.70 -11.09 -19.71
CA TRP A 8 -11.84 -9.97 -20.09
C TRP A 8 -10.40 -10.43 -20.32
N LEU A 9 -9.82 -10.01 -21.42
CA LEU A 9 -8.39 -10.05 -21.62
C LEU A 9 -7.86 -8.62 -21.41
N VAL A 10 -7.41 -8.32 -20.21
CA VAL A 10 -6.91 -6.98 -19.86
C VAL A 10 -5.41 -6.92 -20.12
N ARG A 11 -4.96 -5.89 -20.81
CA ARG A 11 -3.56 -5.54 -20.98
C ARG A 11 -3.34 -4.09 -20.59
N LYS A 12 -2.26 -3.83 -19.86
CA LYS A 12 -1.79 -2.47 -19.56
C LYS A 12 -0.59 -2.17 -20.46
N PRO A 13 -0.61 -1.05 -21.20
CA PRO A 13 0.56 -0.66 -21.99
C PRO A 13 1.72 -0.27 -21.05
N PRO A 14 2.96 -0.68 -21.35
CA PRO A 14 4.14 -0.17 -20.68
C PRO A 14 4.39 1.28 -21.11
N VAL A 15 5.04 2.03 -20.25
CA VAL A 15 5.53 3.38 -20.57
C VAL A 15 7.05 3.34 -20.63
N ALA A 16 7.64 3.95 -21.66
CA ALA A 16 9.09 4.07 -21.82
C ALA A 16 9.45 5.50 -22.20
N THR A 17 10.49 6.08 -21.58
CA THR A 17 10.94 7.44 -21.83
C THR A 17 12.37 7.64 -21.33
N LYS A 18 13.06 8.69 -21.79
CA LYS A 18 14.34 9.15 -21.22
C LYS A 18 14.14 10.07 -20.00
N ASN A 19 12.90 10.54 -19.77
CA ASN A 19 12.53 11.39 -18.65
C ASN A 19 11.93 10.56 -17.49
N GLY A 20 11.31 11.24 -16.53
CA GLY A 20 10.75 10.57 -15.36
C GLY A 20 9.46 9.79 -15.65
N ILE A 21 9.15 8.83 -14.76
CA ILE A 21 7.90 8.04 -14.79
C ILE A 21 7.38 7.91 -13.36
N VAL A 22 6.06 7.97 -13.23
CA VAL A 22 5.35 7.62 -12.00
C VAL A 22 4.36 6.50 -12.29
N ALA A 23 4.39 5.44 -11.49
CA ALA A 23 3.43 4.35 -11.54
C ALA A 23 2.64 4.27 -10.23
N SER A 24 1.31 4.23 -10.32
CA SER A 24 0.43 4.12 -9.15
C SER A 24 -0.88 3.39 -9.48
N GLN A 25 -1.69 3.13 -8.46
CA GLN A 25 -3.00 2.49 -8.60
C GLN A 25 -4.06 3.40 -9.22
N ASN A 26 -3.78 4.71 -9.36
CA ASN A 26 -4.69 5.67 -9.98
C ASN A 26 -3.95 6.55 -10.99
N GLY A 27 -4.40 6.52 -12.25
CA GLY A 27 -3.77 7.25 -13.36
C GLY A 27 -3.83 8.78 -13.21
N VAL A 28 -4.88 9.34 -12.58
CA VAL A 28 -4.96 10.78 -12.30
C VAL A 28 -3.89 11.18 -11.30
N ALA A 29 -3.72 10.39 -10.24
CA ALA A 29 -2.69 10.64 -9.24
C ALA A 29 -1.28 10.44 -9.82
N ALA A 30 -1.05 9.41 -10.66
CA ALA A 30 0.21 9.21 -11.35
C ALA A 30 0.55 10.38 -12.29
N LYS A 31 -0.46 10.95 -12.97
CA LYS A 31 -0.28 12.13 -13.83
C LYS A 31 0.17 13.34 -13.02
N ILE A 32 -0.40 13.59 -11.85
CA ILE A 32 0.05 14.66 -10.95
C ILE A 32 1.52 14.47 -10.58
N GLY A 33 1.92 13.26 -10.18
CA GLY A 33 3.34 12.99 -9.89
C GLY A 33 4.25 13.21 -11.09
N ALA A 34 3.81 12.86 -12.31
CA ALA A 34 4.56 13.11 -13.54
C ALA A 34 4.67 14.62 -13.86
N GLU A 35 3.64 15.41 -13.57
CA GLU A 35 3.67 16.87 -13.68
C GLU A 35 4.63 17.50 -12.67
N ILE A 36 4.74 16.94 -11.46
CA ILE A 36 5.75 17.33 -10.46
C ILE A 36 7.17 17.05 -10.96
N LEU A 37 7.41 15.90 -11.61
CA LEU A 37 8.71 15.63 -12.25
C LEU A 37 9.02 16.67 -13.34
N ALA A 38 8.04 17.01 -14.17
CA ALA A 38 8.19 18.04 -15.22
C ALA A 38 8.49 19.44 -14.65
N ALA A 39 7.99 19.74 -13.45
CA ALA A 39 8.29 20.97 -12.72
C ALA A 39 9.71 20.99 -12.11
N GLY A 40 10.51 19.94 -12.28
CA GLY A 40 11.86 19.80 -11.75
C GLY A 40 11.93 19.08 -10.40
N GLY A 41 10.84 18.48 -9.95
CA GLY A 41 10.79 17.68 -8.74
C GLY A 41 11.63 16.39 -8.82
N SER A 42 12.03 15.87 -7.68
CA SER A 42 12.67 14.58 -7.53
C SER A 42 11.64 13.43 -7.58
N ALA A 43 12.12 12.19 -7.65
CA ALA A 43 11.25 11.02 -7.50
C ALA A 43 10.47 11.05 -6.16
N VAL A 44 11.04 11.62 -5.10
CA VAL A 44 10.37 11.78 -3.79
C VAL A 44 9.25 12.81 -3.86
N ASP A 45 9.48 13.98 -4.47
CA ASP A 45 8.43 14.98 -4.67
C ASP A 45 7.25 14.38 -5.43
N ALA A 46 7.54 13.61 -6.48
CA ALA A 46 6.53 12.97 -7.30
C ALA A 46 5.68 11.95 -6.53
N VAL A 47 6.29 11.04 -5.73
CA VAL A 47 5.53 10.06 -4.96
C VAL A 47 4.73 10.70 -3.84
N VAL A 48 5.22 11.79 -3.23
CA VAL A 48 4.51 12.52 -2.17
C VAL A 48 3.29 13.25 -2.74
N ALA A 49 3.42 13.98 -3.85
CA ALA A 49 2.28 14.62 -4.50
C ALA A 49 1.25 13.60 -4.99
N THR A 50 1.70 12.46 -5.53
CA THR A 50 0.84 11.33 -5.89
C THR A 50 0.09 10.78 -4.68
N ALA A 51 0.75 10.64 -3.52
CA ALA A 51 0.12 10.16 -2.29
C ALA A 51 -0.96 11.13 -1.78
N PHE A 52 -0.74 12.44 -1.85
CA PHE A 52 -1.79 13.43 -1.55
C PHE A 52 -2.97 13.34 -2.53
N ALA A 53 -2.71 13.17 -3.82
CA ALA A 53 -3.77 12.98 -4.81
C ALA A 53 -4.58 11.69 -4.56
N LEU A 54 -3.91 10.61 -4.15
CA LEU A 54 -4.55 9.33 -3.79
C LEU A 54 -5.42 9.44 -2.54
N SER A 55 -5.11 10.32 -1.59
CA SER A 55 -5.97 10.56 -0.43
C SER A 55 -7.37 11.04 -0.80
N VAL A 56 -7.51 11.62 -2.00
CA VAL A 56 -8.79 12.08 -2.57
C VAL A 56 -9.37 11.04 -3.52
N ARG A 57 -8.55 10.44 -4.38
CA ARG A 57 -9.02 9.53 -5.44
C ARG A 57 -9.23 8.10 -5.00
N GLU A 58 -8.56 7.66 -3.93
CA GLU A 58 -8.69 6.30 -3.37
C GLU A 58 -8.80 6.32 -1.83
N PRO A 59 -9.81 6.98 -1.26
CA PRO A 59 -9.94 7.12 0.19
C PRO A 59 -10.06 5.77 0.93
N TRP A 60 -10.37 4.70 0.23
CA TRP A 60 -10.40 3.35 0.81
C TRP A 60 -9.02 2.72 0.99
N ASN A 61 -7.96 3.26 0.37
CA ASN A 61 -6.60 2.68 0.42
C ASN A 61 -5.67 3.46 1.34
N SER A 62 -5.61 4.79 1.20
CA SER A 62 -4.67 5.64 1.90
C SER A 62 -5.22 7.06 2.11
N GLY A 63 -4.55 7.86 2.94
CA GLY A 63 -4.98 9.22 3.21
C GLY A 63 -4.12 9.91 4.25
N LEU A 64 -4.50 11.14 4.64
CA LEU A 64 -3.79 11.95 5.65
C LEU A 64 -3.74 11.23 7.00
N GLY A 65 -4.76 10.44 7.32
CA GLY A 65 -4.83 9.62 8.54
C GLY A 65 -3.99 8.35 8.50
N GLY A 66 -3.16 8.13 7.48
CA GLY A 66 -2.43 6.89 7.21
C GLY A 66 -1.06 6.78 7.87
N THR A 67 -0.40 5.65 7.53
CA THR A 67 0.97 5.28 7.93
C THR A 67 1.70 4.64 6.76
N GLY A 68 3.02 4.37 6.85
CA GLY A 68 3.71 3.71 5.75
C GLY A 68 5.23 3.63 5.84
N PHE A 69 5.84 3.29 4.71
CA PHE A 69 7.29 3.26 4.48
C PHE A 69 7.62 3.78 3.09
N LEU A 70 8.70 4.54 3.00
CA LEU A 70 9.27 5.01 1.74
C LEU A 70 10.73 4.58 1.65
N VAL A 71 11.08 3.84 0.61
CA VAL A 71 12.48 3.55 0.26
C VAL A 71 12.90 4.52 -0.85
N VAL A 72 14.03 5.16 -0.67
CA VAL A 72 14.59 6.14 -1.60
C VAL A 72 16.02 5.79 -1.95
N HIS A 73 16.31 5.62 -3.24
CA HIS A 73 17.68 5.57 -3.74
C HIS A 73 17.93 6.81 -4.59
N PRO A 74 18.56 7.84 -4.04
CA PRO A 74 18.80 9.07 -4.77
C PRO A 74 19.72 8.86 -5.98
N ALA A 75 19.53 9.65 -7.02
CA ALA A 75 20.42 9.63 -8.18
C ALA A 75 21.89 9.88 -7.77
N GLY A 76 22.80 9.03 -8.24
CA GLY A 76 24.22 9.12 -7.91
C GLY A 76 24.63 8.65 -6.51
N ALA A 77 23.68 8.31 -5.64
CA ALA A 77 23.97 7.64 -4.38
C ALA A 77 24.37 6.18 -4.63
N THR A 78 25.07 5.59 -3.66
CA THR A 78 25.49 4.17 -3.71
C THR A 78 24.60 3.26 -2.86
N ARG A 79 23.66 3.83 -2.09
CA ARG A 79 22.74 3.12 -1.19
C ARG A 79 21.44 3.87 -1.06
N ALA A 80 20.37 3.12 -0.80
CA ALA A 80 19.08 3.68 -0.44
C ALA A 80 18.98 3.99 1.06
N GLU A 81 18.00 4.83 1.39
CA GLU A 81 17.55 5.12 2.76
C GLU A 81 16.06 4.84 2.88
N VAL A 82 15.59 4.59 4.10
CA VAL A 82 14.17 4.36 4.41
C VAL A 82 13.64 5.49 5.27
N VAL A 83 12.53 6.09 4.88
CA VAL A 83 11.70 6.91 5.77
C VAL A 83 10.64 5.99 6.37
N ASP A 84 10.80 5.67 7.65
CA ASP A 84 9.91 4.77 8.42
C ASP A 84 8.91 5.62 9.22
N PHE A 85 7.69 5.66 8.73
CA PHE A 85 6.52 6.22 9.40
C PHE A 85 5.43 5.14 9.59
N GLY A 86 5.86 3.92 9.93
CA GLY A 86 4.99 2.80 10.25
C GLY A 86 4.10 3.07 11.46
N PRO A 87 3.04 2.26 11.65
CA PRO A 87 2.01 2.50 12.65
C PRO A 87 2.54 2.43 14.07
N VAL A 88 2.12 3.40 14.89
CA VAL A 88 2.42 3.50 16.33
C VAL A 88 1.11 3.63 17.09
N ALA A 89 0.92 2.82 18.12
CA ALA A 89 -0.24 2.91 19.00
C ALA A 89 -0.19 4.20 19.85
N PRO A 90 -1.33 4.86 20.12
CA PRO A 90 -1.40 5.94 21.09
C PRO A 90 -0.95 5.49 22.50
N MET A 91 -0.40 6.40 23.29
CA MET A 91 0.04 6.10 24.66
C MET A 91 -1.11 5.74 25.61
N GLY A 92 -2.32 6.19 25.31
CA GLY A 92 -3.54 5.86 26.07
C GLY A 92 -4.17 4.51 25.70
N LEU A 93 -3.57 3.73 24.81
CA LEU A 93 -4.14 2.46 24.32
C LEU A 93 -3.92 1.34 25.34
N ASP A 94 -4.89 1.16 26.25
CA ASP A 94 -4.88 0.07 27.25
C ASP A 94 -5.44 -1.22 26.63
N PRO A 95 -4.73 -2.35 26.73
CA PRO A 95 -5.27 -3.67 26.30
C PRO A 95 -6.63 -4.02 26.93
N ALA A 96 -6.95 -3.53 28.12
CA ALA A 96 -8.24 -3.75 28.77
C ALA A 96 -9.44 -3.17 28.00
N LEU A 97 -9.20 -2.22 27.08
CA LEU A 97 -10.22 -1.68 26.18
C LEU A 97 -10.68 -2.69 25.12
N PHE A 98 -9.97 -3.81 24.96
CA PHE A 98 -10.16 -4.82 23.92
C PHE A 98 -10.50 -6.20 24.51
N PRO A 99 -11.63 -6.35 25.21
CA PRO A 99 -12.02 -7.64 25.78
C PRO A 99 -12.23 -8.68 24.67
N LEU A 100 -11.63 -9.86 24.89
CA LEU A 100 -11.64 -10.94 23.90
C LEU A 100 -12.96 -11.71 23.94
N MET A 101 -13.38 -12.19 22.78
CA MET A 101 -14.45 -13.18 22.61
C MET A 101 -13.84 -14.58 22.50
N GLU A 102 -14.63 -15.62 22.80
CA GLU A 102 -14.19 -17.01 22.64
C GLU A 102 -13.97 -17.39 21.15
N GLU A 103 -14.67 -16.68 20.25
CA GLU A 103 -14.56 -16.88 18.81
C GLU A 103 -13.27 -16.27 18.24
N LYS A 104 -12.63 -17.01 17.34
CA LYS A 104 -11.52 -16.48 16.54
C LYS A 104 -12.05 -15.81 15.27
N ARG A 105 -11.37 -14.77 14.82
CA ARG A 105 -11.68 -14.17 13.52
C ARG A 105 -11.28 -15.13 12.39
N THR A 106 -12.01 -15.05 11.31
CA THR A 106 -11.71 -15.76 10.05
C THR A 106 -11.21 -14.80 8.94
N GLU A 107 -10.89 -13.56 9.31
CA GLU A 107 -10.52 -12.49 8.38
C GLU A 107 -8.98 -12.30 8.28
N LEU A 108 -8.50 -11.06 8.20
CA LEU A 108 -7.10 -10.71 7.94
C LEU A 108 -6.11 -11.37 8.92
N PHE A 109 -6.51 -11.54 10.18
CA PHE A 109 -5.72 -12.17 11.25
C PHE A 109 -6.60 -13.19 11.99
N THR A 110 -6.05 -14.37 12.32
CA THR A 110 -6.72 -15.41 13.11
C THR A 110 -6.68 -15.14 14.60
N TRP A 111 -6.45 -13.93 15.00
CA TRP A 111 -6.46 -13.55 16.41
C TRP A 111 -7.85 -13.68 17.01
N ALA A 112 -7.88 -13.73 18.35
CA ALA A 112 -9.14 -13.70 19.07
C ALA A 112 -9.97 -12.49 18.63
N ARG A 113 -11.27 -12.68 18.49
CA ARG A 113 -12.18 -11.57 18.18
C ARG A 113 -12.32 -10.68 19.40
N VAL A 114 -12.38 -9.38 19.15
CA VAL A 114 -12.61 -8.36 20.18
C VAL A 114 -14.08 -7.98 20.20
N VAL A 115 -14.63 -7.75 21.39
CA VAL A 115 -16.01 -7.28 21.56
C VAL A 115 -16.23 -5.98 20.75
N ASP A 116 -17.34 -5.91 20.01
CA ASP A 116 -17.73 -4.80 19.13
C ASP A 116 -16.71 -4.48 18.02
N ASP A 117 -15.78 -5.39 17.74
CA ASP A 117 -14.70 -5.20 16.75
C ASP A 117 -13.93 -3.88 16.92
N ARG A 118 -13.74 -3.41 18.18
CA ARG A 118 -13.15 -2.10 18.54
C ARG A 118 -11.74 -1.89 18.02
N ASN A 119 -10.98 -2.95 17.78
CA ASN A 119 -9.65 -2.89 17.18
C ASN A 119 -9.70 -2.78 15.65
N ILE A 120 -10.87 -2.91 15.02
CA ILE A 120 -11.06 -2.96 13.56
C ILE A 120 -11.61 -1.67 13.02
N HIS A 121 -12.67 -1.13 13.65
CA HIS A 121 -13.31 0.09 13.21
C HIS A 121 -13.63 1.01 14.39
N GLY A 122 -13.85 2.31 14.09
CA GLY A 122 -14.10 3.34 15.08
C GLY A 122 -12.85 3.85 15.79
N PRO A 123 -13.04 4.72 16.80
CA PRO A 123 -11.97 5.57 17.34
C PRO A 123 -10.90 4.84 18.15
N LEU A 124 -11.18 3.65 18.69
CA LEU A 124 -10.20 2.82 19.40
C LEU A 124 -9.26 2.07 18.45
N SER A 125 -9.60 1.98 17.17
CA SER A 125 -8.76 1.32 16.17
C SER A 125 -7.64 2.20 15.60
N PHE A 126 -7.59 3.50 15.95
CA PHE A 126 -6.63 4.44 15.39
C PHE A 126 -5.20 4.18 15.90
N ALA A 127 -4.26 4.04 14.99
CA ALA A 127 -2.86 4.34 15.25
C ALA A 127 -2.60 5.83 14.95
N ILE A 128 -1.50 6.36 15.48
CA ILE A 128 -1.09 7.75 15.25
C ILE A 128 -0.91 7.98 13.74
N PRO A 129 -1.56 9.01 13.13
CA PRO A 129 -1.46 9.29 11.70
C PRO A 129 -0.08 9.87 11.36
N SER A 130 0.83 9.03 10.92
CA SER A 130 2.23 9.41 10.70
C SER A 130 2.57 9.77 9.25
N ALA A 131 1.64 9.54 8.30
CA ALA A 131 1.91 9.68 6.86
C ALA A 131 2.39 11.08 6.48
N VAL A 132 1.69 12.13 6.89
CA VAL A 132 2.03 13.52 6.51
C VAL A 132 3.41 13.92 7.02
N ARG A 133 3.76 13.58 8.26
CA ARG A 133 5.10 13.86 8.81
C ARG A 133 6.18 13.01 8.14
N GLY A 134 5.86 11.77 7.76
CA GLY A 134 6.75 10.93 6.95
C GLY A 134 7.03 11.53 5.57
N TYR A 135 6.00 12.04 4.90
CA TYR A 135 6.15 12.76 3.63
C TYR A 135 6.97 14.03 3.79
N ALA A 136 6.71 14.83 4.83
CA ALA A 136 7.47 16.05 5.12
C ALA A 136 8.95 15.77 5.33
N GLN A 137 9.29 14.75 6.14
CA GLN A 137 10.66 14.36 6.38
C GLN A 137 11.35 13.83 5.11
N ALA A 138 10.62 13.11 4.25
CA ALA A 138 11.12 12.68 2.96
C ALA A 138 11.42 13.86 2.02
N VAL A 139 10.51 14.83 1.95
CA VAL A 139 10.68 16.03 1.12
C VAL A 139 11.84 16.89 1.65
N GLU A 140 11.94 17.09 2.96
CA GLU A 140 13.05 17.83 3.57
C GLU A 140 14.41 17.21 3.22
N ARG A 141 14.50 15.88 3.22
CA ARG A 141 15.75 15.14 3.00
C ARG A 141 16.11 14.97 1.53
N PHE A 142 15.13 14.72 0.66
CA PHE A 142 15.32 14.27 -0.72
C PHE A 142 14.55 15.07 -1.77
N GLY A 143 13.65 15.96 -1.35
CA GLY A 143 12.83 16.78 -2.23
C GLY A 143 13.59 17.96 -2.83
N ARG A 144 12.99 18.57 -3.84
CA ARG A 144 13.49 19.75 -4.57
C ARG A 144 12.46 20.88 -4.63
N LEU A 145 11.19 20.54 -4.49
CA LEU A 145 10.09 21.49 -4.62
C LEU A 145 9.50 21.90 -3.27
N PRO A 146 8.93 23.11 -3.18
CA PRO A 146 8.25 23.55 -1.96
C PRO A 146 7.07 22.65 -1.60
N TRP A 147 6.89 22.38 -0.31
CA TRP A 147 5.78 21.58 0.23
C TRP A 147 4.41 21.97 -0.33
N ARG A 148 4.13 23.28 -0.41
CA ARG A 148 2.87 23.81 -0.93
C ARG A 148 2.57 23.31 -2.34
N ASP A 149 3.57 23.22 -3.20
CA ASP A 149 3.40 22.84 -4.61
C ASP A 149 3.09 21.34 -4.73
N LEU A 150 3.52 20.53 -3.77
CA LEU A 150 3.22 19.09 -3.72
C LEU A 150 1.79 18.81 -3.23
N VAL A 151 1.25 19.67 -2.35
CA VAL A 151 -0.11 19.49 -1.79
C VAL A 151 -1.19 20.16 -2.67
N ALA A 152 -0.86 21.26 -3.35
CA ALA A 152 -1.82 22.07 -4.10
C ALA A 152 -2.65 21.28 -5.14
N PRO A 153 -2.10 20.32 -5.90
CA PRO A 153 -2.90 19.50 -6.82
C PRO A 153 -4.00 18.69 -6.11
N ALA A 154 -3.71 18.16 -4.93
CA ALA A 154 -4.70 17.43 -4.14
C ALA A 154 -5.82 18.32 -3.59
N VAL A 155 -5.50 19.60 -3.27
CA VAL A 155 -6.52 20.61 -2.92
C VAL A 155 -7.51 20.81 -4.07
N ALA A 156 -7.00 20.92 -5.29
CA ALA A 156 -7.85 21.06 -6.48
C ALA A 156 -8.76 19.83 -6.66
N LEU A 157 -8.20 18.63 -6.58
CA LEU A 157 -8.96 17.39 -6.68
C LEU A 157 -10.03 17.26 -5.59
N ALA A 158 -9.73 17.65 -4.35
CA ALA A 158 -10.68 17.57 -3.24
C ALA A 158 -11.85 18.55 -3.40
N LYS A 159 -11.61 19.71 -4.01
CA LYS A 159 -12.68 20.68 -4.38
C LYS A 159 -13.57 20.15 -5.50
N GLU A 160 -13.00 19.42 -6.47
CA GLU A 160 -13.77 18.75 -7.53
C GLU A 160 -14.59 17.57 -7.00
N GLY A 161 -14.13 16.94 -5.93
CA GLY A 161 -14.68 15.72 -5.35
C GLY A 161 -14.21 14.44 -6.06
N LEU A 162 -14.63 13.29 -5.54
CA LEU A 162 -14.35 11.96 -6.08
C LEU A 162 -15.42 11.59 -7.10
N PRO A 163 -15.11 11.47 -8.40
CA PRO A 163 -16.08 11.03 -9.41
C PRO A 163 -16.58 9.61 -9.08
N ILE A 164 -17.89 9.43 -9.12
CA ILE A 164 -18.53 8.14 -8.82
C ILE A 164 -18.62 7.33 -10.10
N ASP A 165 -17.84 6.27 -10.18
CA ASP A 165 -17.97 5.23 -11.20
C ASP A 165 -18.34 3.88 -10.56
N TRP A 166 -18.41 2.83 -11.35
CA TRP A 166 -18.74 1.48 -10.87
C TRP A 166 -17.73 0.97 -9.81
N TYR A 167 -16.46 1.38 -9.89
CA TYR A 167 -15.44 0.92 -8.96
C TYR A 167 -15.56 1.62 -7.60
N VAL A 168 -15.86 2.92 -7.58
CA VAL A 168 -16.21 3.65 -6.34
C VAL A 168 -17.44 3.04 -5.69
N THR A 169 -18.51 2.80 -6.50
CA THR A 169 -19.72 2.13 -6.01
C THR A 169 -19.40 0.79 -5.35
N LEU A 170 -18.60 -0.05 -6.02
CA LEU A 170 -18.17 -1.35 -5.49
C LEU A 170 -17.40 -1.22 -4.16
N LYS A 171 -16.44 -0.29 -4.10
CA LYS A 171 -15.63 -0.08 -2.88
C LYS A 171 -16.48 0.41 -1.71
N VAL A 172 -17.38 1.34 -1.96
CA VAL A 172 -18.30 1.83 -0.91
C VAL A 172 -19.28 0.74 -0.49
N ALA A 173 -19.85 -0.01 -1.45
CA ALA A 173 -20.80 -1.09 -1.15
C ALA A 173 -20.20 -2.15 -0.22
N ASN A 174 -18.95 -2.52 -0.42
CA ASN A 174 -18.27 -3.51 0.41
C ASN A 174 -18.02 -3.05 1.86
N ALA A 175 -17.93 -1.74 2.10
CA ALA A 175 -17.74 -1.17 3.44
C ALA A 175 -19.02 -0.54 4.01
N ALA A 176 -20.16 -0.64 3.31
CA ALA A 176 -21.38 0.11 3.63
C ALA A 176 -21.94 -0.21 5.02
N SER A 177 -21.86 -1.47 5.48
CA SER A 177 -22.33 -1.89 6.80
C SER A 177 -21.63 -1.17 7.93
N GLU A 178 -20.32 -0.97 7.80
CA GLU A 178 -19.48 -0.34 8.82
C GLU A 178 -19.43 1.20 8.68
N LEU A 179 -19.40 1.71 7.43
CA LEU A 179 -19.49 3.16 7.18
C LEU A 179 -20.78 3.78 7.73
N ARG A 180 -21.88 3.01 7.72
CA ARG A 180 -23.18 3.44 8.27
C ARG A 180 -23.17 3.67 9.77
N LEU A 181 -22.24 3.08 10.51
CA LEU A 181 -22.15 3.20 11.97
C LEU A 181 -21.69 4.59 12.43
N TYR A 182 -21.12 5.40 11.53
CA TYR A 182 -20.50 6.69 11.85
C TYR A 182 -21.13 7.81 11.02
N ASP A 183 -21.72 8.79 11.69
CA ASP A 183 -22.57 9.81 11.05
C ASP A 183 -21.86 10.55 9.90
N GLU A 184 -20.61 11.01 10.11
CA GLU A 184 -19.89 11.74 9.06
C GLU A 184 -19.51 10.83 7.89
N SER A 185 -19.10 9.60 8.14
CA SER A 185 -18.80 8.61 7.10
C SER A 185 -20.04 8.21 6.31
N ARG A 186 -21.17 8.00 7.01
CA ARG A 186 -22.47 7.75 6.41
C ARG A 186 -22.90 8.90 5.52
N ARG A 187 -22.80 10.14 6.03
CA ARG A 187 -23.16 11.34 5.29
C ARG A 187 -22.35 11.51 4.00
N ILE A 188 -21.05 11.19 4.05
CA ILE A 188 -20.14 11.34 2.90
C ILE A 188 -20.31 10.19 1.90
N TYR A 189 -20.20 8.95 2.36
CA TYR A 189 -20.05 7.78 1.49
C TYR A 189 -21.36 7.05 1.18
N LEU A 190 -22.42 7.31 1.94
CA LEU A 190 -23.73 6.66 1.77
C LEU A 190 -24.86 7.70 1.65
N PRO A 191 -24.85 8.55 0.60
CA PRO A 191 -25.96 9.47 0.37
C PRO A 191 -27.26 8.66 0.28
N ASP A 192 -28.30 9.13 0.96
CA ASP A 192 -29.60 8.43 1.08
C ASP A 192 -29.49 7.01 1.68
N ASP A 193 -28.47 6.76 2.53
CA ASP A 193 -28.16 5.46 3.14
C ASP A 193 -27.77 4.33 2.18
N LEU A 194 -27.44 4.65 0.94
CA LEU A 194 -27.07 3.71 -0.10
C LEU A 194 -25.67 4.00 -0.68
N PRO A 195 -24.95 2.99 -1.16
CA PRO A 195 -23.76 3.23 -1.96
C PRO A 195 -24.09 4.11 -3.17
N PRO A 196 -23.29 5.15 -3.46
CA PRO A 196 -23.56 6.04 -4.57
C PRO A 196 -23.38 5.31 -5.90
N VAL A 197 -24.25 5.58 -6.87
CA VAL A 197 -24.23 4.96 -8.21
C VAL A 197 -24.17 6.04 -9.28
N ALA A 198 -23.31 5.84 -10.27
CA ALA A 198 -23.32 6.70 -11.45
C ALA A 198 -24.60 6.52 -12.25
N PRO A 199 -25.18 7.58 -12.83
CA PRO A 199 -26.34 7.45 -13.69
C PRO A 199 -25.98 6.68 -14.97
N ALA A 200 -26.94 6.00 -15.57
CA ALA A 200 -26.73 5.25 -16.81
C ALA A 200 -26.28 6.15 -17.99
N ASN A 201 -26.62 7.42 -17.95
CA ASN A 201 -26.27 8.40 -18.97
C ASN A 201 -25.83 9.72 -18.30
N GLY A 202 -24.87 10.40 -18.90
CA GLY A 202 -24.35 11.68 -18.43
C GLY A 202 -23.03 11.57 -17.69
N ALA A 203 -22.56 12.70 -17.18
CA ALA A 203 -21.33 12.75 -16.40
C ALA A 203 -21.53 12.11 -15.02
N PRO A 204 -20.55 11.36 -14.50
CA PRO A 204 -20.64 10.83 -13.15
C PRO A 204 -20.71 11.98 -12.14
N PRO A 205 -21.58 11.89 -11.12
CA PRO A 205 -21.57 12.86 -10.03
C PRO A 205 -20.29 12.74 -9.23
N SER A 206 -19.92 13.82 -8.52
CA SER A 206 -18.77 13.84 -7.64
C SER A 206 -19.19 13.77 -6.17
N LEU A 207 -18.48 12.96 -5.41
CA LEU A 207 -18.66 12.82 -3.98
C LEU A 207 -17.71 13.78 -3.25
N VAL A 208 -18.27 14.75 -2.53
CA VAL A 208 -17.49 15.69 -1.71
C VAL A 208 -17.11 15.03 -0.39
N GLN A 209 -15.82 14.97 -0.10
CA GLN A 209 -15.28 14.27 1.08
C GLN A 209 -15.23 15.17 2.33
N GLY A 210 -16.39 15.70 2.73
CA GLY A 210 -16.50 16.53 3.90
C GLY A 210 -15.58 17.77 3.84
N ARG A 211 -14.80 17.98 4.89
CA ARG A 211 -13.87 19.10 5.02
C ARG A 211 -12.45 18.81 4.51
N LEU A 212 -12.24 17.70 3.81
CA LEU A 212 -10.89 17.31 3.36
C LEU A 212 -10.21 18.39 2.50
N ALA A 213 -10.99 19.10 1.65
CA ALA A 213 -10.45 20.19 0.82
C ALA A 213 -9.91 21.36 1.66
N ASP A 214 -10.60 21.73 2.74
CA ASP A 214 -10.18 22.79 3.66
C ASP A 214 -8.91 22.37 4.42
N THR A 215 -8.88 21.13 4.89
CA THR A 215 -7.72 20.56 5.60
C THR A 215 -6.49 20.49 4.69
N LEU A 216 -6.63 20.03 3.44
CA LEU A 216 -5.53 20.03 2.47
C LEU A 216 -5.06 21.46 2.14
N ALA A 217 -5.98 22.41 1.98
CA ALA A 217 -5.63 23.80 1.71
C ALA A 217 -4.85 24.41 2.89
N ARG A 218 -5.28 24.15 4.13
CA ARG A 218 -4.58 24.58 5.32
C ARG A 218 -3.20 23.91 5.44
N LEU A 219 -3.11 22.62 5.18
CA LEU A 219 -1.85 21.89 5.18
C LEU A 219 -0.85 22.42 4.13
N ALA A 220 -1.34 22.87 2.97
CA ALA A 220 -0.53 23.52 1.95
C ALA A 220 -0.02 24.89 2.40
N GLN A 221 -0.81 25.62 3.15
CA GLN A 221 -0.52 26.98 3.60
C GLN A 221 0.36 27.02 4.87
N GLU A 222 -0.04 26.30 5.92
CA GLU A 222 0.58 26.33 7.25
C GLU A 222 1.72 25.29 7.39
N GLY A 223 1.80 24.34 6.45
CA GLY A 223 2.81 23.28 6.46
C GLY A 223 2.41 22.03 7.24
N PRO A 224 3.28 20.99 7.20
CA PRO A 224 2.97 19.67 7.74
C PRO A 224 2.79 19.63 9.26
N GLU A 225 3.43 20.53 9.99
CA GLU A 225 3.40 20.57 11.45
C GLU A 225 2.00 20.93 12.00
N ASP A 226 1.15 21.60 11.23
CA ASP A 226 -0.21 21.94 11.65
C ASP A 226 -1.08 20.69 11.96
N LEU A 227 -0.81 19.56 11.27
CA LEU A 227 -1.48 18.28 11.59
C LEU A 227 -1.03 17.68 12.93
N TYR A 228 0.11 18.11 13.48
CA TYR A 228 0.71 17.50 14.67
C TYR A 228 0.72 18.41 15.90
N THR A 229 0.76 19.72 15.71
CA THR A 229 0.86 20.72 16.79
C THR A 229 -0.03 21.96 16.60
N GLY A 230 -0.71 22.07 15.44
CA GLY A 230 -1.57 23.21 15.11
C GLY A 230 -3.07 22.91 15.23
N ASP A 231 -3.87 23.65 14.48
CA ASP A 231 -5.34 23.57 14.54
C ASP A 231 -5.88 22.23 13.99
N ILE A 232 -5.22 21.65 12.98
CA ILE A 232 -5.60 20.30 12.50
C ILE A 232 -5.40 19.27 13.62
N ALA A 233 -4.29 19.35 14.37
CA ALA A 233 -4.06 18.47 15.51
C ALA A 233 -5.13 18.63 16.59
N ALA A 234 -5.50 19.88 16.92
CA ALA A 234 -6.56 20.16 17.88
C ALA A 234 -7.90 19.56 17.44
N ALA A 235 -8.25 19.69 16.16
CA ALA A 235 -9.47 19.11 15.58
C ALA A 235 -9.45 17.57 15.63
N ILE A 236 -8.34 16.91 15.26
CA ILE A 236 -8.18 15.45 15.34
C ILE A 236 -8.43 14.96 16.77
N VAL A 237 -7.81 15.60 17.77
CA VAL A 237 -7.92 15.18 19.17
C VAL A 237 -9.32 15.43 19.71
N ALA A 238 -9.94 16.58 19.37
CA ALA A 238 -11.30 16.90 19.78
C ALA A 238 -12.30 15.86 19.25
N ASP A 239 -12.25 15.53 17.96
CA ASP A 239 -13.12 14.54 17.33
C ASP A 239 -12.87 13.14 17.90
N THR A 240 -11.59 12.76 18.09
CA THR A 240 -11.23 11.46 18.67
C THR A 240 -11.78 11.29 20.08
N ARG A 241 -11.65 12.31 20.95
CA ARG A 241 -12.17 12.29 22.32
C ARG A 241 -13.70 12.26 22.35
N ALA A 242 -14.35 13.07 21.51
CA ALA A 242 -15.81 13.08 21.42
C ALA A 242 -16.37 11.72 21.02
N ALA A 243 -15.63 10.96 20.23
CA ALA A 243 -15.99 9.61 19.80
C ALA A 243 -15.57 8.48 20.79
N GLY A 244 -14.92 8.82 21.90
CA GLY A 244 -14.46 7.83 22.91
C GLY A 244 -13.09 7.20 22.58
N GLY A 245 -12.30 7.79 21.67
CA GLY A 245 -10.93 7.36 21.40
C GLY A 245 -9.92 7.92 22.40
N VAL A 246 -8.68 7.45 22.32
CA VAL A 246 -7.65 7.68 23.35
C VAL A 246 -6.47 8.55 22.88
N MET A 247 -6.44 8.94 21.61
CA MET A 247 -5.34 9.76 21.05
C MET A 247 -5.30 11.14 21.68
N THR A 248 -4.09 11.62 22.00
CA THR A 248 -3.84 12.91 22.65
C THR A 248 -3.06 13.86 21.75
N VAL A 249 -2.98 15.14 22.16
CA VAL A 249 -2.12 16.13 21.48
C VAL A 249 -0.65 15.72 21.58
N GLU A 250 -0.25 15.16 22.71
CA GLU A 250 1.12 14.66 22.95
C GLU A 250 1.47 13.49 22.03
N ASP A 251 0.52 12.58 21.75
CA ASP A 251 0.73 11.49 20.79
C ASP A 251 1.03 12.04 19.39
N LEU A 252 0.29 13.03 18.93
CA LEU A 252 0.52 13.70 17.65
C LEU A 252 1.85 14.47 17.66
N ALA A 253 2.06 15.32 18.67
CA ALA A 253 3.27 16.12 18.80
C ALA A 253 4.55 15.27 18.87
N ASN A 254 4.48 14.08 19.48
CA ASN A 254 5.60 13.13 19.61
C ASN A 254 5.70 12.13 18.46
N CYS A 255 4.85 12.18 17.44
CA CYS A 255 5.03 11.35 16.24
C CYS A 255 6.37 11.66 15.60
N ARG A 256 7.25 10.65 15.48
CA ARG A 256 8.61 10.80 14.93
C ARG A 256 8.89 9.71 13.89
N PRO A 257 8.62 9.98 12.62
CA PRO A 257 9.18 9.17 11.55
C PRO A 257 10.70 9.10 11.66
N ARG A 258 11.31 8.06 11.12
CA ARG A 258 12.75 7.84 11.23
C ARG A 258 13.35 7.67 9.85
N ILE A 259 14.50 8.31 9.59
CA ILE A 259 15.34 7.98 8.44
C ILE A 259 16.34 6.93 8.92
N VAL A 260 16.31 5.76 8.32
CA VAL A 260 17.16 4.62 8.70
C VAL A 260 17.76 3.96 7.45
N PRO A 261 18.91 3.27 7.58
CA PRO A 261 19.44 2.47 6.49
C PRO A 261 18.46 1.36 6.07
N THR A 262 18.53 0.95 4.82
CA THR A 262 17.82 -0.22 4.30
C THR A 262 18.27 -1.53 4.96
N LEU A 263 17.45 -2.55 4.88
CA LEU A 263 17.86 -3.94 4.96
C LEU A 263 18.32 -4.35 3.56
N ASP A 264 19.63 -4.53 3.42
CA ASP A 264 20.25 -4.90 2.14
C ASP A 264 20.35 -6.42 2.05
N LEU A 265 19.69 -7.00 1.04
CA LEU A 265 19.63 -8.45 0.81
C LEU A 265 20.33 -8.76 -0.52
N SER A 266 21.33 -9.61 -0.49
CA SER A 266 22.03 -10.06 -1.70
C SER A 266 21.29 -11.21 -2.34
N TYR A 267 20.98 -11.10 -3.64
CA TYR A 267 20.37 -12.18 -4.42
C TYR A 267 20.77 -12.08 -5.88
N ARG A 268 21.35 -13.15 -6.45
CA ARG A 268 21.74 -13.23 -7.87
C ARG A 268 22.63 -12.07 -8.36
N GLY A 269 23.48 -11.55 -7.50
CA GLY A 269 24.36 -10.41 -7.83
C GLY A 269 23.65 -9.05 -7.84
N PHE A 270 22.43 -8.98 -7.32
CA PHE A 270 21.71 -7.74 -7.04
C PHE A 270 21.63 -7.50 -5.55
N THR A 271 21.40 -6.24 -5.16
CA THR A 271 21.10 -5.82 -3.80
C THR A 271 19.63 -5.40 -3.73
N PHE A 272 18.86 -6.08 -2.90
CA PHE A 272 17.47 -5.75 -2.62
C PHE A 272 17.44 -4.83 -1.41
N GLU A 273 17.18 -3.55 -1.63
CA GLU A 273 17.15 -2.49 -0.62
C GLU A 273 15.72 -2.32 -0.13
N ALA A 274 15.42 -2.81 1.06
CA ALA A 274 14.06 -2.88 1.61
C ALA A 274 13.92 -2.20 2.96
N ALA A 275 12.70 -1.88 3.37
CA ALA A 275 12.42 -1.30 4.68
C ALA A 275 12.67 -2.32 5.78
N ARG A 276 13.63 -2.03 6.69
CA ARG A 276 13.97 -2.91 7.82
C ARG A 276 12.93 -2.89 8.95
N GLY A 277 13.04 -3.81 9.88
CA GLY A 277 12.24 -3.81 11.11
C GLY A 277 10.85 -4.45 10.92
N LEU A 278 9.80 -3.75 11.34
CA LEU A 278 8.44 -4.28 11.39
C LEU A 278 7.69 -4.18 10.04
N SER A 279 8.39 -4.46 8.94
CA SER A 279 7.87 -4.59 7.57
C SER A 279 7.86 -6.05 7.11
N ALA A 280 7.55 -6.30 5.84
CA ALA A 280 7.69 -7.63 5.25
C ALA A 280 9.12 -7.98 4.82
N ALA A 281 10.08 -7.05 4.87
CA ALA A 281 11.43 -7.28 4.38
C ALA A 281 12.20 -8.39 5.11
N PRO A 282 12.10 -8.60 6.44
CA PRO A 282 12.73 -9.75 7.09
C PRO A 282 12.22 -11.11 6.56
N THR A 283 10.94 -11.19 6.22
CA THR A 283 10.36 -12.38 5.59
C THR A 283 10.82 -12.54 4.14
N LEU A 284 10.98 -11.42 3.41
CA LEU A 284 11.58 -11.44 2.07
C LEU A 284 13.01 -11.99 2.13
N ALA A 285 13.81 -11.60 3.14
CA ALA A 285 15.15 -12.10 3.34
C ALA A 285 15.18 -13.63 3.44
N ASP A 286 14.34 -14.21 4.31
CA ASP A 286 14.25 -15.67 4.48
C ASP A 286 13.83 -16.37 3.18
N VAL A 287 12.91 -15.79 2.39
CA VAL A 287 12.51 -16.34 1.08
C VAL A 287 13.68 -16.30 0.10
N LEU A 288 14.39 -15.18 -0.02
CA LEU A 288 15.52 -15.05 -0.95
C LEU A 288 16.67 -16.01 -0.60
N ASP A 289 16.98 -16.17 0.69
CA ASP A 289 17.98 -17.12 1.16
C ASP A 289 17.64 -18.57 0.77
N ARG A 290 16.34 -18.94 0.82
CA ARG A 290 15.86 -20.27 0.40
C ARG A 290 15.90 -20.48 -1.11
N LEU A 291 15.82 -19.42 -1.89
CA LEU A 291 15.87 -19.44 -3.36
C LEU A 291 17.30 -19.30 -3.89
N GLU A 292 18.24 -18.75 -3.12
CA GLU A 292 19.63 -18.49 -3.53
C GLU A 292 20.30 -19.79 -4.00
N GLY A 293 20.77 -20.54 -4.12
CA GLY A 293 21.39 -21.77 -4.59
C GLY A 293 20.54 -22.60 -5.57
N LYS A 294 19.27 -22.25 -5.80
CA LYS A 294 18.42 -22.98 -6.76
C LYS A 294 18.69 -22.51 -8.19
N SER A 295 18.67 -23.44 -9.14
CA SER A 295 18.80 -23.15 -10.57
C SER A 295 17.45 -23.27 -11.25
N PHE A 296 17.09 -22.28 -12.06
CA PHE A 296 15.83 -22.24 -12.79
C PHE A 296 16.05 -22.36 -14.30
N ALA A 297 15.03 -22.80 -15.03
CA ALA A 297 15.01 -22.82 -16.49
C ALA A 297 15.04 -21.38 -17.05
N LYS A 298 15.09 -21.23 -18.38
CA LYS A 298 15.06 -19.90 -19.02
C LYS A 298 13.74 -19.13 -18.83
N ARG A 299 12.69 -19.81 -18.43
CA ARG A 299 11.36 -19.25 -18.14
C ARG A 299 10.80 -19.91 -16.89
N PRO A 300 9.92 -19.21 -16.14
CA PRO A 300 9.27 -19.80 -14.97
C PRO A 300 8.50 -21.08 -15.34
N ASP A 301 8.88 -22.17 -14.72
CA ASP A 301 8.30 -23.50 -14.91
C ASP A 301 7.75 -24.08 -13.60
N ALA A 302 7.32 -25.34 -13.60
CA ALA A 302 6.77 -26.00 -12.41
C ALA A 302 7.79 -26.06 -11.25
N ASN A 303 9.09 -26.24 -11.55
CA ASN A 303 10.13 -26.29 -10.52
C ASN A 303 10.31 -24.91 -9.86
N TYR A 304 10.26 -23.83 -10.65
CA TYR A 304 10.32 -22.46 -10.12
C TYR A 304 9.14 -22.17 -9.18
N PHE A 305 7.89 -22.41 -9.64
CA PHE A 305 6.72 -22.09 -8.83
C PHE A 305 6.61 -22.95 -7.57
N GLU A 306 7.00 -24.22 -7.63
CA GLU A 306 7.09 -25.10 -6.46
C GLU A 306 8.11 -24.54 -5.45
N ALA A 307 9.30 -24.16 -5.91
CA ALA A 307 10.32 -23.56 -5.05
C ALA A 307 9.85 -22.25 -4.40
N VAL A 308 9.15 -21.39 -5.13
CA VAL A 308 8.57 -20.14 -4.62
C VAL A 308 7.50 -20.43 -3.57
N VAL A 309 6.60 -21.38 -3.82
CA VAL A 309 5.55 -21.78 -2.86
C VAL A 309 6.15 -22.33 -1.58
N GLU A 310 7.13 -23.23 -1.68
CA GLU A 310 7.81 -23.79 -0.51
C GLU A 310 8.52 -22.72 0.32
N ALA A 311 9.31 -21.87 -0.34
CA ALA A 311 10.04 -20.79 0.32
C ALA A 311 9.11 -19.82 1.03
N LEU A 312 8.04 -19.37 0.37
CA LEU A 312 7.04 -18.48 0.96
C LEU A 312 6.33 -19.13 2.16
N ARG A 313 5.87 -20.38 2.03
CA ARG A 313 5.18 -21.06 3.14
C ARG A 313 6.06 -21.21 4.37
N GLN A 314 7.33 -21.59 4.19
CA GLN A 314 8.28 -21.73 5.29
C GLN A 314 8.61 -20.38 5.93
N ALA A 315 8.82 -19.33 5.11
CA ALA A 315 9.10 -18.00 5.61
C ALA A 315 7.90 -17.38 6.35
N TYR A 316 6.68 -17.60 5.86
CA TYR A 316 5.48 -17.19 6.59
C TYR A 316 5.31 -17.94 7.90
N ALA A 317 5.56 -19.26 7.97
CA ALA A 317 5.53 -20.01 9.20
C ALA A 317 6.54 -19.48 10.23
N ALA A 318 7.80 -19.27 9.82
CA ALA A 318 8.83 -18.69 10.68
C ALA A 318 8.48 -17.26 11.16
N ARG A 319 7.87 -16.45 10.29
CA ARG A 319 7.38 -15.11 10.67
C ARG A 319 6.34 -15.19 11.79
N LEU A 320 5.46 -16.18 11.75
CA LEU A 320 4.39 -16.37 12.74
C LEU A 320 4.94 -16.78 14.10
N GLU A 321 5.91 -17.69 14.14
CA GLU A 321 6.54 -18.18 15.38
C GLU A 321 7.37 -17.09 16.07
N GLY A 322 8.10 -16.25 15.29
CA GLY A 322 9.03 -15.27 15.84
C GLY A 322 8.47 -13.85 16.01
N LEU A 323 7.45 -13.46 15.23
CA LEU A 323 6.95 -12.10 15.15
C LEU A 323 5.46 -11.96 15.51
N GLY A 324 4.74 -13.07 15.74
CA GLY A 324 3.38 -13.11 16.26
C GLY A 324 2.30 -12.85 15.21
N ASP A 325 2.06 -13.76 14.26
CA ASP A 325 0.86 -13.76 13.43
C ASP A 325 0.48 -15.16 12.95
N THR A 326 -0.81 -15.54 13.06
CA THR A 326 -1.42 -16.71 12.45
C THR A 326 -2.74 -16.34 11.79
N GLU A 327 -2.86 -16.60 10.50
CA GLU A 327 -3.88 -16.56 9.44
C GLU A 327 -5.36 -16.22 9.74
N PRO A 328 -6.24 -15.87 8.77
CA PRO A 328 -6.28 -15.94 7.29
C PRO A 328 -6.80 -14.67 6.56
N PRO A 329 -7.25 -14.74 5.27
CA PRO A 329 -7.36 -13.58 4.42
C PRO A 329 -8.62 -12.74 4.63
N ALA A 330 -8.44 -11.43 4.75
CA ALA A 330 -9.45 -10.43 4.49
C ALA A 330 -8.85 -9.30 3.64
N GLU A 331 -9.72 -8.50 3.06
CA GLU A 331 -9.34 -7.36 2.25
C GLU A 331 -8.48 -6.39 3.05
N SER A 332 -7.23 -6.29 2.69
CA SER A 332 -6.35 -5.24 3.15
C SER A 332 -6.19 -4.21 2.04
N CYS A 333 -6.43 -2.96 2.35
CA CYS A 333 -6.28 -1.84 1.44
C CYS A 333 -5.01 -1.08 1.76
N THR A 334 -4.17 -0.96 0.75
CA THR A 334 -2.88 -0.26 0.78
C THR A 334 -2.74 0.39 -0.58
N THR A 335 -1.96 1.46 -0.70
CA THR A 335 -1.53 1.92 -2.02
C THR A 335 -0.02 1.85 -2.12
N HIS A 336 0.47 1.58 -3.33
CA HIS A 336 1.89 1.63 -3.65
C HIS A 336 2.12 2.58 -4.82
N ILE A 337 3.20 3.36 -4.72
CA ILE A 337 3.62 4.33 -5.72
C ILE A 337 5.11 4.13 -5.95
N THR A 338 5.50 3.99 -7.22
CA THR A 338 6.91 4.04 -7.61
C THR A 338 7.16 5.19 -8.57
N ALA A 339 8.27 5.89 -8.41
CA ALA A 339 8.72 6.90 -9.34
C ALA A 339 10.21 6.73 -9.64
N VAL A 340 10.58 7.08 -10.87
CA VAL A 340 11.96 7.28 -11.29
C VAL A 340 12.07 8.66 -11.92
N ASP A 341 13.04 9.46 -11.50
CA ASP A 341 13.31 10.75 -12.12
C ASP A 341 14.28 10.62 -13.32
N ARG A 342 14.47 11.71 -14.04
CA ARG A 342 15.34 11.74 -15.24
C ARG A 342 16.81 11.48 -14.91
N GLU A 343 17.24 11.79 -13.70
CA GLU A 343 18.59 11.55 -13.21
C GLU A 343 18.81 10.09 -12.79
N GLY A 344 17.72 9.31 -12.64
CA GLY A 344 17.72 7.89 -12.27
C GLY A 344 17.58 7.64 -10.78
N GLY A 345 17.20 8.66 -10.00
CA GLY A 345 16.74 8.45 -8.63
C GLY A 345 15.42 7.67 -8.61
N ILE A 346 15.27 6.73 -7.69
CA ILE A 346 14.06 5.91 -7.54
C ILE A 346 13.49 6.08 -6.14
N ALA A 347 12.17 6.22 -6.07
CA ALA A 347 11.38 6.25 -4.84
C ALA A 347 10.26 5.20 -4.88
N ALA A 348 10.14 4.39 -3.83
CA ALA A 348 9.13 3.36 -3.67
C ALA A 348 8.36 3.59 -2.37
N LEU A 349 7.15 4.09 -2.44
CA LEU A 349 6.28 4.46 -1.32
C LEU A 349 5.14 3.47 -1.17
N THR A 350 5.04 2.83 0.02
CA THR A 350 3.84 2.10 0.42
C THR A 350 3.18 2.83 1.58
N THR A 351 1.95 3.27 1.40
CA THR A 351 1.17 3.99 2.42
C THR A 351 -0.24 3.42 2.54
N THR A 352 -0.87 3.51 3.72
CA THR A 352 -2.08 2.75 3.99
C THR A 352 -2.92 3.34 5.14
N LEU A 353 -4.25 3.13 5.04
CA LEU A 353 -5.16 3.21 6.18
C LEU A 353 -5.33 1.85 6.88
N LEU A 354 -4.72 0.80 6.40
CA LEU A 354 -4.71 -0.62 6.72
C LEU A 354 -5.81 -1.41 6.00
N SER A 355 -7.06 -1.36 6.44
CA SER A 355 -8.17 -2.01 5.76
C SER A 355 -8.98 -1.02 4.92
N SER A 356 -9.94 -1.51 4.14
CA SER A 356 -10.77 -0.67 3.26
C SER A 356 -11.44 0.43 4.08
N PHE A 357 -11.24 1.69 3.71
CA PHE A 357 -11.65 2.88 4.49
C PHE A 357 -11.08 2.91 5.93
N GLY A 358 -9.96 2.25 6.19
CA GLY A 358 -9.29 2.28 7.50
C GLY A 358 -10.21 1.93 8.66
N SER A 359 -10.36 2.84 9.59
CA SER A 359 -11.27 2.74 10.75
C SER A 359 -12.74 2.94 10.40
N ARG A 360 -13.09 3.26 9.17
CA ARG A 360 -14.41 3.72 8.70
C ARG A 360 -14.88 5.03 9.35
N TYR A 361 -14.03 5.69 10.10
CA TYR A 361 -14.35 6.89 10.85
C TYR A 361 -13.72 8.13 10.19
N VAL A 362 -14.55 8.98 9.61
CA VAL A 362 -14.14 10.32 9.15
C VAL A 362 -14.28 11.28 10.31
N LEU A 363 -13.23 12.03 10.62
CA LEU A 363 -13.22 13.06 11.63
C LEU A 363 -14.02 14.28 11.15
N PRO A 364 -15.12 14.69 11.84
CA PRO A 364 -16.05 15.70 11.31
C PRO A 364 -15.42 17.08 11.11
N GLN A 365 -14.50 17.51 11.97
CA GLN A 365 -13.90 18.85 11.91
C GLN A 365 -12.82 18.97 10.84
N SER A 366 -12.14 17.85 10.49
CA SER A 366 -11.04 17.87 9.53
C SER A 366 -11.36 17.16 8.20
N GLY A 367 -12.37 16.31 8.16
CA GLY A 367 -12.64 15.44 7.00
C GLY A 367 -11.59 14.32 6.80
N ILE A 368 -10.69 14.12 7.76
CA ILE A 368 -9.67 13.08 7.68
C ILE A 368 -10.29 11.72 7.99
N LEU A 369 -10.18 10.79 7.06
CA LEU A 369 -10.48 9.37 7.30
C LEU A 369 -9.28 8.74 8.00
N MET A 370 -9.51 8.16 9.19
CA MET A 370 -8.47 7.62 10.04
C MET A 370 -8.14 6.16 9.69
N ASN A 371 -6.87 5.80 9.88
CA ASN A 371 -6.41 4.43 9.80
C ASN A 371 -7.03 3.56 10.91
N ASN A 372 -6.94 2.24 10.75
CA ASN A 372 -7.22 1.28 11.82
C ASN A 372 -5.97 0.45 12.17
N GLY A 373 -4.84 1.14 12.39
CA GLY A 373 -3.55 0.51 12.63
C GLY A 373 -3.48 -0.38 13.89
N VAL A 374 -4.41 -0.21 14.84
CA VAL A 374 -4.52 -1.09 16.01
C VAL A 374 -4.90 -2.52 15.61
N MET A 375 -5.57 -2.72 14.50
CA MET A 375 -5.87 -4.04 13.94
C MET A 375 -4.61 -4.87 13.60
N TRP A 376 -3.46 -4.23 13.44
CA TRP A 376 -2.20 -4.94 13.19
C TRP A 376 -1.55 -5.52 14.45
N PHE A 377 -2.08 -5.23 15.64
CA PHE A 377 -1.64 -5.85 16.88
C PHE A 377 -2.49 -7.09 17.19
N ASP A 378 -1.86 -8.09 17.81
CA ASP A 378 -2.55 -9.21 18.41
C ASP A 378 -3.31 -8.72 19.65
N PRO A 379 -4.64 -8.88 19.72
CA PRO A 379 -5.39 -8.48 20.90
C PRO A 379 -5.14 -9.40 22.11
N THR A 380 -4.52 -10.59 21.91
CA THR A 380 -4.17 -11.51 23.00
C THR A 380 -2.99 -10.96 23.80
N PRO A 381 -3.13 -10.77 25.11
CA PRO A 381 -2.04 -10.27 25.95
C PRO A 381 -0.82 -11.21 25.97
N GLY A 382 0.39 -10.64 26.13
CA GLY A 382 1.62 -11.40 26.34
C GLY A 382 2.30 -11.91 25.08
N GLN A 383 1.74 -11.64 23.89
CA GLN A 383 2.41 -11.95 22.62
C GLN A 383 3.39 -10.84 22.21
N PRO A 384 4.42 -11.12 21.39
CA PRO A 384 5.37 -10.10 20.93
C PRO A 384 4.70 -8.88 20.29
N ASN A 385 3.66 -9.11 19.49
CA ASN A 385 2.89 -8.08 18.81
C ASN A 385 1.58 -7.69 19.51
N SER A 386 1.40 -7.98 20.82
CA SER A 386 0.18 -7.61 21.55
C SER A 386 -0.07 -6.11 21.56
N ILE A 387 -1.36 -5.73 21.56
CA ILE A 387 -1.82 -4.35 21.79
C ILE A 387 -1.14 -3.79 23.04
N GLY A 388 -0.67 -2.55 22.98
CA GLY A 388 -0.09 -1.86 24.11
C GLY A 388 0.31 -0.42 23.78
N PRO A 389 0.44 0.45 24.80
CA PRO A 389 0.74 1.85 24.64
C PRO A 389 2.08 2.09 23.94
N GLY A 390 2.11 3.00 22.95
CA GLY A 390 3.31 3.42 22.25
C GLY A 390 4.02 2.35 21.41
N LYS A 391 3.46 1.13 21.29
CA LYS A 391 4.07 0.05 20.50
C LYS A 391 3.96 0.33 19.01
N ARG A 392 4.93 -0.22 18.26
CA ARG A 392 4.90 -0.24 16.79
C ARG A 392 4.37 -1.58 16.32
N ALA A 393 3.44 -1.55 15.38
CA ALA A 393 2.83 -2.78 14.85
C ALA A 393 3.67 -3.42 13.76
N LEU A 394 3.60 -4.75 13.67
CA LEU A 394 4.13 -5.54 12.56
C LEU A 394 3.26 -5.33 11.31
N THR A 395 3.88 -5.04 10.16
CA THR A 395 3.15 -4.74 8.91
C THR A 395 3.55 -5.68 7.77
N ASN A 396 2.70 -5.77 6.74
CA ASN A 396 2.98 -6.52 5.51
C ASN A 396 3.50 -5.63 4.36
N MET A 397 3.76 -4.37 4.60
CA MET A 397 4.27 -3.45 3.59
C MET A 397 5.68 -3.84 3.15
N CYS A 398 5.92 -3.82 1.83
CA CYS A 398 7.17 -4.25 1.22
C CYS A 398 7.57 -3.32 0.05
N PRO A 399 7.79 -2.00 0.29
CA PRO A 399 8.44 -1.19 -0.73
C PRO A 399 9.88 -1.67 -0.91
N LEU A 400 10.30 -1.82 -2.17
CA LEU A 400 11.58 -2.41 -2.53
C LEU A 400 12.22 -1.63 -3.67
N ILE A 401 13.52 -1.35 -3.55
CA ILE A 401 14.38 -0.95 -4.66
C ILE A 401 15.43 -2.04 -4.86
N VAL A 402 15.66 -2.44 -6.10
CA VAL A 402 16.70 -3.40 -6.44
C VAL A 402 17.81 -2.67 -7.19
N ALA A 403 19.01 -2.78 -6.65
CA ALA A 403 20.22 -2.15 -7.16
C ALA A 403 21.20 -3.20 -7.69
N ARG A 404 22.09 -2.78 -8.59
CA ARG A 404 23.23 -3.55 -9.04
C ARG A 404 24.43 -2.64 -9.14
N ASP A 405 25.57 -3.09 -8.58
CA ASP A 405 26.81 -2.31 -8.54
C ASP A 405 26.60 -0.89 -7.96
N GLY A 406 25.80 -0.77 -6.89
CA GLY A 406 25.48 0.48 -6.22
C GLY A 406 24.58 1.44 -7.02
N ARG A 407 23.92 0.97 -8.09
CA ARG A 407 23.03 1.77 -8.93
C ARG A 407 21.61 1.17 -8.89
N PRO A 408 20.58 1.98 -8.65
CA PRO A 408 19.22 1.49 -8.67
C PRO A 408 18.83 1.04 -10.08
N ARG A 409 18.21 -0.13 -10.17
CA ARG A 409 17.75 -0.74 -11.42
C ARG A 409 16.24 -0.66 -11.56
N PHE A 410 15.52 -1.00 -10.49
CA PHE A 410 14.06 -0.88 -10.48
C PHE A 410 13.54 -0.69 -9.06
N GLY A 411 12.39 -0.03 -8.96
CA GLY A 411 11.58 0.05 -7.77
C GLY A 411 10.29 -0.73 -7.97
N VAL A 412 9.85 -1.47 -6.95
CA VAL A 412 8.63 -2.27 -6.98
C VAL A 412 7.99 -2.34 -5.60
N GLY A 413 6.70 -2.45 -5.57
CA GLY A 413 5.91 -2.76 -4.39
C GLY A 413 4.48 -3.05 -4.80
N ALA A 414 3.63 -3.31 -3.82
CA ALA A 414 2.26 -3.70 -4.10
C ALA A 414 1.30 -3.24 -2.99
N SER A 415 0.03 -3.23 -3.31
CA SER A 415 -1.07 -3.21 -2.33
C SER A 415 -1.80 -4.54 -2.31
N GLY A 416 -2.36 -4.93 -1.15
CA GLY A 416 -3.12 -6.19 -1.04
C GLY A 416 -2.78 -6.99 0.20
N GLY A 417 -2.38 -6.33 1.29
CA GLY A 417 -2.14 -6.93 2.60
C GLY A 417 -1.09 -8.01 2.60
N ARG A 418 -1.41 -9.19 3.08
CA ARG A 418 -0.48 -10.33 3.16
C ARG A 418 0.01 -10.80 1.78
N ARG A 419 -0.78 -10.59 0.72
CA ARG A 419 -0.42 -10.93 -0.67
C ARG A 419 0.70 -10.05 -1.24
N ILE A 420 1.04 -8.94 -0.56
CA ILE A 420 2.06 -7.99 -1.01
C ILE A 420 3.40 -8.69 -1.21
N LEU A 421 3.87 -9.43 -0.22
CA LEU A 421 5.18 -10.08 -0.27
C LEU A 421 5.30 -11.05 -1.45
N ALA A 422 4.32 -11.93 -1.64
CA ALA A 422 4.32 -12.90 -2.73
C ALA A 422 4.35 -12.21 -4.11
N SER A 423 3.61 -11.10 -4.27
CA SER A 423 3.61 -10.35 -5.53
C SER A 423 4.92 -9.60 -5.75
N VAL A 424 5.46 -8.92 -4.74
CA VAL A 424 6.73 -8.17 -4.85
C VAL A 424 7.88 -9.11 -5.15
N LEU A 425 7.96 -10.26 -4.44
CA LEU A 425 8.96 -11.29 -4.69
C LEU A 425 8.92 -11.76 -6.15
N GLN A 426 7.75 -12.18 -6.64
CA GLN A 426 7.64 -12.72 -7.99
C GLN A 426 7.92 -11.67 -9.06
N MET A 427 7.44 -10.42 -8.89
CA MET A 427 7.79 -9.31 -9.79
C MET A 427 9.30 -9.09 -9.85
N ALA A 428 9.98 -9.06 -8.71
CA ALA A 428 11.43 -8.87 -8.65
C ALA A 428 12.18 -10.09 -9.23
N SER A 429 11.75 -11.32 -8.90
CA SER A 429 12.33 -12.55 -9.41
C SER A 429 12.17 -12.69 -10.94
N PHE A 430 11.02 -12.32 -11.50
CA PHE A 430 10.80 -12.35 -12.96
C PHE A 430 11.83 -11.47 -13.70
N VAL A 431 12.18 -10.34 -13.11
CA VAL A 431 13.24 -9.47 -13.67
C VAL A 431 14.63 -10.07 -13.43
N VAL A 432 14.94 -10.48 -12.20
CA VAL A 432 16.30 -10.87 -11.78
C VAL A 432 16.67 -12.26 -12.28
N ASP A 433 15.78 -13.26 -12.15
CA ASP A 433 16.05 -14.65 -12.52
C ASP A 433 15.83 -14.93 -14.02
N PHE A 434 14.90 -14.21 -14.67
CA PHE A 434 14.47 -14.49 -16.04
C PHE A 434 14.71 -13.36 -17.03
N GLY A 435 15.19 -12.19 -16.57
CA GLY A 435 15.46 -11.05 -17.43
C GLY A 435 14.23 -10.44 -18.08
N MET A 436 13.05 -10.61 -17.47
CA MET A 436 11.80 -10.06 -18.01
C MET A 436 11.78 -8.54 -17.95
N SER A 437 11.17 -7.92 -18.95
CA SER A 437 10.80 -6.50 -18.90
C SER A 437 9.72 -6.25 -17.82
N PRO A 438 9.52 -5.00 -17.37
CA PRO A 438 8.42 -4.67 -16.46
C PRO A 438 7.05 -5.10 -17.01
N GLU A 439 6.81 -4.97 -18.31
CA GLU A 439 5.56 -5.41 -18.96
C GLU A 439 5.37 -6.91 -18.82
N GLU A 440 6.38 -7.71 -19.20
CA GLU A 440 6.33 -9.17 -19.11
C GLU A 440 6.09 -9.61 -17.66
N ALA A 441 6.81 -9.02 -16.69
CA ALA A 441 6.68 -9.34 -15.28
C ALA A 441 5.27 -9.04 -14.74
N ALA A 442 4.69 -7.87 -15.08
CA ALA A 442 3.36 -7.48 -14.62
C ALA A 442 2.23 -8.35 -15.21
N HIS A 443 2.37 -8.79 -16.46
CA HIS A 443 1.39 -9.64 -17.13
C HIS A 443 1.56 -11.13 -16.81
N HIS A 444 2.73 -11.53 -16.28
CA HIS A 444 2.99 -12.93 -15.95
C HIS A 444 2.05 -13.41 -14.84
N PRO A 445 1.43 -14.60 -14.99
CA PRO A 445 0.61 -15.19 -13.94
C PRO A 445 1.45 -15.51 -12.70
N ARG A 446 0.82 -15.44 -11.53
CA ARG A 446 1.45 -15.55 -10.22
C ARG A 446 0.79 -16.61 -9.33
N VAL A 447 1.47 -16.93 -8.23
CA VAL A 447 0.94 -17.73 -7.12
C VAL A 447 0.88 -16.89 -5.85
N ASP A 448 0.00 -17.25 -4.94
CA ASP A 448 -0.07 -16.67 -3.60
C ASP A 448 -0.26 -17.75 -2.55
N VAL A 449 0.39 -17.61 -1.40
CA VAL A 449 0.36 -18.60 -0.30
C VAL A 449 -0.13 -17.97 1.00
N SER A 450 -0.56 -16.72 0.97
CA SER A 450 -0.89 -15.93 2.17
C SER A 450 -2.31 -16.15 2.68
N GLY A 451 -3.10 -16.96 1.96
CA GLY A 451 -4.49 -17.25 2.31
C GLY A 451 -4.66 -18.50 3.17
N GLN A 452 -5.75 -18.57 3.97
CA GLN A 452 -6.13 -19.77 4.75
C GLN A 452 -6.42 -20.98 3.86
N ASP A 453 -6.97 -20.75 2.66
CA ASP A 453 -7.30 -21.81 1.72
C ASP A 453 -6.06 -22.43 1.07
N GLY A 454 -4.88 -22.15 1.58
CA GLY A 454 -3.62 -22.67 1.07
C GLY A 454 -3.09 -21.88 -0.13
N VAL A 455 -2.57 -22.61 -1.14
CA VAL A 455 -1.92 -21.99 -2.31
C VAL A 455 -2.95 -21.60 -3.36
N ALA A 456 -2.99 -20.33 -3.75
CA ALA A 456 -3.76 -19.82 -4.88
C ALA A 456 -2.90 -19.78 -6.15
N ILE A 457 -3.39 -20.34 -7.24
CA ILE A 457 -2.71 -20.40 -8.53
C ILE A 457 -3.51 -19.62 -9.56
N ASP A 458 -2.86 -18.68 -10.24
CA ASP A 458 -3.48 -18.01 -11.40
C ASP A 458 -3.75 -19.04 -12.51
N ARG A 459 -4.99 -19.13 -12.97
CA ARG A 459 -5.43 -20.08 -14.00
C ARG A 459 -4.67 -19.97 -15.33
N ARG A 460 -3.99 -18.86 -15.59
CA ARG A 460 -3.19 -18.64 -16.81
C ARG A 460 -1.83 -19.33 -16.77
N LEU A 461 -1.42 -19.92 -15.64
CA LEU A 461 -0.26 -20.79 -15.58
C LEU A 461 -0.46 -22.06 -16.41
N SER A 462 0.63 -22.67 -16.87
CA SER A 462 0.56 -23.89 -17.67
C SER A 462 -0.03 -25.05 -16.86
N GLU A 463 -0.67 -26.00 -17.56
CA GLU A 463 -1.21 -27.21 -16.92
C GLU A 463 -0.16 -27.94 -16.08
N ALA A 464 1.08 -28.04 -16.57
CA ALA A 464 2.17 -28.68 -15.84
C ALA A 464 2.47 -27.99 -14.48
N VAL A 465 2.36 -26.67 -14.40
CA VAL A 465 2.50 -25.91 -13.13
C VAL A 465 1.29 -26.18 -12.24
N ILE A 466 0.09 -26.09 -12.80
CA ILE A 466 -1.17 -26.28 -12.06
C ILE A 466 -1.21 -27.67 -11.45
N ASP A 467 -0.95 -28.74 -12.25
CA ASP A 467 -0.97 -30.12 -11.81
C ASP A 467 0.08 -30.38 -10.71
N ARG A 468 1.30 -29.84 -10.89
CA ARG A 468 2.37 -30.00 -9.90
C ARG A 468 1.96 -29.39 -8.55
N LEU A 469 1.50 -28.14 -8.56
CA LEU A 469 1.13 -27.45 -7.32
C LEU A 469 -0.16 -28.00 -6.70
N PHE A 470 -1.08 -28.50 -7.51
CA PHE A 470 -2.26 -29.20 -7.00
C PHE A 470 -1.89 -30.47 -6.25
N VAL A 471 -1.04 -31.32 -6.84
CA VAL A 471 -0.62 -32.61 -6.24
C VAL A 471 0.24 -32.39 -4.99
N GLN A 472 1.20 -31.45 -5.04
CA GLN A 472 2.17 -31.28 -3.95
C GLN A 472 1.63 -30.40 -2.79
N HIS A 473 0.76 -29.45 -3.09
CA HIS A 473 0.37 -28.42 -2.11
C HIS A 473 -1.14 -28.28 -1.92
N GLY A 474 -1.96 -29.09 -2.61
CA GLY A 474 -3.43 -28.95 -2.57
C GLY A 474 -3.90 -27.58 -3.09
N ALA A 475 -3.16 -27.03 -4.06
CA ALA A 475 -3.36 -25.67 -4.51
C ALA A 475 -4.72 -25.47 -5.22
N ARG A 476 -5.29 -24.27 -5.07
CA ARG A 476 -6.56 -23.86 -5.64
C ARG A 476 -6.33 -22.96 -6.86
N VAL A 477 -6.91 -23.34 -8.01
CA VAL A 477 -6.90 -22.49 -9.21
C VAL A 477 -7.88 -21.33 -9.02
N VAL A 478 -7.39 -20.10 -9.23
CA VAL A 478 -8.18 -18.87 -9.11
C VAL A 478 -8.02 -18.03 -10.38
N GLU A 479 -8.96 -17.12 -10.60
CA GLU A 479 -8.84 -16.12 -11.63
C GLU A 479 -8.23 -14.84 -11.11
N HIS A 480 -7.37 -14.24 -11.91
CA HIS A 480 -6.93 -12.89 -11.69
C HIS A 480 -7.99 -11.93 -12.26
N THR A 481 -8.84 -11.41 -11.41
CA THR A 481 -9.98 -10.55 -11.77
C THR A 481 -9.89 -9.21 -11.04
N VAL A 482 -10.67 -8.23 -11.53
CA VAL A 482 -10.81 -6.95 -10.82
C VAL A 482 -11.46 -7.17 -9.45
N TRP A 483 -12.44 -8.08 -9.42
CA TRP A 483 -13.16 -8.45 -8.21
C TRP A 483 -13.76 -9.87 -8.32
N PRO A 484 -13.64 -10.73 -7.30
CA PRO A 484 -12.82 -10.56 -6.10
C PRO A 484 -11.31 -10.55 -6.41
N GLN A 485 -10.58 -9.68 -5.70
CA GLN A 485 -9.15 -9.51 -5.90
C GLN A 485 -8.37 -10.65 -5.24
N GLN A 486 -7.81 -11.55 -6.06
CA GLN A 486 -7.10 -12.75 -5.59
C GLN A 486 -5.60 -12.53 -5.38
N PHE A 487 -5.00 -11.52 -6.04
CA PHE A 487 -3.58 -11.20 -5.96
C PHE A 487 -3.40 -9.74 -5.56
N ALA A 488 -2.24 -9.40 -5.01
CA ALA A 488 -1.90 -8.00 -4.75
C ALA A 488 -1.72 -7.22 -6.06
N CYS A 489 -1.88 -5.89 -5.99
CA CYS A 489 -1.72 -4.96 -7.10
C CYS A 489 -0.32 -4.35 -7.10
N PRO A 490 0.67 -4.90 -7.82
CA PRO A 490 2.00 -4.33 -7.92
C PRO A 490 2.06 -3.18 -8.93
N ASN A 491 3.03 -2.29 -8.74
CA ASN A 491 3.53 -1.43 -9.79
C ASN A 491 5.06 -1.36 -9.73
N MET A 492 5.67 -1.01 -10.86
CA MET A 492 7.12 -1.03 -11.02
C MET A 492 7.58 0.10 -11.93
N VAL A 493 8.72 0.69 -11.60
CA VAL A 493 9.54 1.48 -12.51
C VAL A 493 10.91 0.83 -12.64
N MET A 494 11.52 0.89 -13.84
CA MET A 494 12.84 0.32 -14.12
C MET A 494 13.67 1.31 -14.93
N ARG A 495 14.97 1.36 -14.64
CA ARG A 495 15.95 2.10 -15.43
C ARG A 495 16.82 1.15 -16.23
N GLY A 496 16.79 1.26 -17.55
CA GLY A 496 17.64 0.53 -18.47
C GLY A 496 19.09 1.00 -18.45
N ASP A 497 20.01 0.17 -18.94
CA ASP A 497 21.45 0.51 -19.03
C ASP A 497 21.71 1.70 -19.97
N ASP A 498 20.86 1.88 -20.97
CA ASP A 498 20.89 2.99 -21.91
C ASP A 498 20.29 4.29 -21.32
N GLY A 499 19.85 4.27 -20.05
CA GLY A 499 19.19 5.37 -19.38
C GLY A 499 17.71 5.55 -19.74
N THR A 500 17.10 4.61 -20.46
CA THR A 500 15.65 4.61 -20.69
C THR A 500 14.95 4.14 -19.41
N ASN A 501 13.96 4.90 -18.97
CA ASN A 501 13.06 4.54 -17.88
C ASN A 501 11.84 3.81 -18.43
N HIS A 502 11.41 2.77 -17.75
CA HIS A 502 10.21 1.98 -18.03
C HIS A 502 9.28 1.98 -16.83
N GLY A 503 7.97 1.97 -17.07
CA GLY A 503 6.97 1.90 -16.00
C GLY A 503 5.79 1.04 -16.37
N ILE A 504 5.25 0.35 -15.37
CA ILE A 504 4.04 -0.47 -15.50
C ILE A 504 3.27 -0.45 -14.18
N SER A 505 1.95 -0.57 -14.27
CA SER A 505 1.08 -0.77 -13.11
C SER A 505 0.33 -2.09 -13.21
N ASP A 506 -0.30 -2.52 -12.12
CA ASP A 506 -1.06 -3.77 -12.06
C ASP A 506 -2.09 -3.87 -13.19
N VAL A 507 -2.16 -5.05 -13.80
CA VAL A 507 -2.99 -5.30 -14.97
C VAL A 507 -4.48 -5.24 -14.62
N MET A 508 -4.88 -5.76 -13.46
CA MET A 508 -6.29 -5.90 -13.07
C MET A 508 -6.81 -4.74 -12.23
N SER A 509 -5.98 -3.82 -11.76
CA SER A 509 -6.46 -2.60 -11.11
C SER A 509 -7.03 -1.63 -12.17
N PRO A 510 -8.33 -1.31 -12.12
CA PRO A 510 -8.99 -0.62 -13.26
C PRO A 510 -8.47 0.80 -13.49
N TRP A 511 -8.06 1.50 -12.43
CA TRP A 511 -7.61 2.88 -12.49
C TRP A 511 -6.09 3.04 -12.51
N SER A 512 -5.33 1.95 -12.31
CA SER A 512 -3.88 2.02 -12.25
C SER A 512 -3.24 2.44 -13.57
N ALA A 513 -2.18 3.21 -13.51
CA ALA A 513 -1.39 3.60 -14.66
C ALA A 513 0.08 3.87 -14.28
N ALA A 514 0.95 3.71 -15.28
CA ALA A 514 2.24 4.38 -15.31
C ALA A 514 2.11 5.59 -16.23
N VAL A 515 2.69 6.72 -15.85
CA VAL A 515 2.59 7.98 -16.59
C VAL A 515 3.98 8.58 -16.73
N ALA A 516 4.37 8.87 -17.97
CA ALA A 516 5.61 9.59 -18.26
C ALA A 516 5.47 11.08 -17.94
N GLU A 517 6.59 11.68 -17.61
CA GLU A 517 6.74 13.13 -17.48
C GLU A 517 6.26 13.84 -18.78
N PRO A 518 5.35 14.83 -18.69
CA PRO A 518 4.82 15.55 -19.84
C PRO A 518 5.93 16.20 -20.68
N GLY A 519 5.72 16.23 -21.99
CA GLY A 519 6.69 16.80 -22.93
C GLY A 519 7.81 15.84 -23.36
N SER A 520 7.79 14.60 -22.89
CA SER A 520 8.69 13.56 -23.39
C SER A 520 8.24 13.09 -24.78
N PRO A 521 9.12 12.96 -25.76
CA PRO A 521 8.79 12.23 -26.99
C PRO A 521 8.53 10.76 -26.57
N GLY A 522 7.33 10.28 -26.88
CA GLY A 522 6.89 8.90 -26.65
C GLY A 522 7.67 7.88 -27.49
#